data_ee1e772d67b96c9fc1b3bea84d055e81
#
_entry.id   ee1e772d67b96c9fc1b3bea84d055e81
#
_cell.length_a   1.000
_cell.length_b   1.000
_cell.length_c   1.000
_cell.angle_alpha   90.00
_cell.angle_beta   90.00
_cell.angle_gamma   90.00
#
_symmetry.space_group_name_H-M   'P 1'
#
loop_
_entity.id
_entity.type
_entity.pdbx_description
1 polymer ?
#
loop_
_entity_poly.entity_id
_entity_poly.type
_entity_poly.pdbx_seq_one_letter_code
_entity_poly.pdbx_strand_id
1 'polypeptide(L)'
;MKITLYQNDLPENHKLANAQSVAIDAESLGLNYKGRDKLCLLQLCAGDDDVFIVQFDRSKYKSPNLCRILENNNVLKIAHFARFEIGILKHYLNADIKSIYCTKIASKLCRTYTDKHGLYDITKELLNITLNKAQQSSDWGLKELSEDQKQYAALDVFYLHRLKEKLDLMLKRENRAELAEQCFNFLNTRVKLDLDGWEEDIFNH
;
A
#
# COMPACT_ATOMS: atom_id res chain seq x y z
N MET A 1 -17.34 -7.34 -5.09
CA MET A 1 -16.13 -7.47 -4.25
C MET A 1 -16.35 -8.57 -3.22
N LYS A 2 -15.45 -9.54 -3.13
CA LYS A 2 -15.44 -10.63 -2.15
C LYS A 2 -14.23 -10.47 -1.25
N ILE A 3 -14.45 -10.46 0.07
CA ILE A 3 -13.38 -10.27 1.06
C ILE A 3 -13.07 -11.62 1.71
N THR A 4 -11.79 -11.98 1.77
CA THR A 4 -11.32 -13.18 2.46
C THR A 4 -10.26 -12.79 3.49
N LEU A 5 -10.50 -13.16 4.75
CA LEU A 5 -9.59 -12.91 5.87
C LEU A 5 -8.71 -14.13 6.13
N TYR A 6 -7.41 -13.89 6.22
CA TYR A 6 -6.40 -14.87 6.64
C TYR A 6 -5.74 -14.41 7.93
N GLN A 7 -5.26 -15.38 8.73
CA GLN A 7 -4.51 -15.11 9.93
C GLN A 7 -3.02 -15.32 9.68
N ASN A 8 -2.22 -14.28 9.92
CA ASN A 8 -0.76 -14.24 9.88
C ASN A 8 -0.12 -14.42 8.50
N ASP A 9 -0.61 -15.27 7.63
CA ASP A 9 0.00 -15.53 6.31
C ASP A 9 -1.06 -15.96 5.28
N LEU A 10 -0.68 -15.93 4.02
CA LEU A 10 -1.44 -16.48 2.90
C LEU A 10 -1.16 -17.98 2.73
N PRO A 11 -2.05 -18.77 2.12
CA PRO A 11 -1.75 -20.13 1.69
C PRO A 11 -0.55 -20.20 0.74
N GLU A 12 0.19 -21.31 0.74
CA GLU A 12 1.43 -21.48 -0.03
C GLU A 12 1.26 -21.21 -1.53
N ASN A 13 0.18 -21.72 -2.13
CA ASN A 13 -0.12 -21.58 -3.56
C ASN A 13 -1.21 -20.53 -3.82
N HIS A 14 -1.17 -19.39 -3.10
CA HIS A 14 -2.15 -18.34 -3.26
C HIS A 14 -2.08 -17.71 -4.65
N LYS A 15 -3.24 -17.43 -5.26
CA LYS A 15 -3.34 -16.90 -6.65
C LYS A 15 -2.55 -15.61 -6.89
N LEU A 16 -2.35 -14.80 -5.87
CA LEU A 16 -1.57 -13.55 -5.95
C LEU A 16 -0.09 -13.78 -6.31
N ALA A 17 0.46 -14.97 -6.07
CA ALA A 17 1.85 -15.30 -6.43
C ALA A 17 2.09 -15.27 -7.95
N ASN A 18 1.03 -15.46 -8.75
CA ASN A 18 1.07 -15.46 -10.21
C ASN A 18 0.43 -14.19 -10.83
N ALA A 19 0.07 -13.21 -10.01
CA ALA A 19 -0.50 -11.96 -10.49
C ALA A 19 0.58 -11.09 -11.14
N GLN A 20 0.22 -10.32 -12.18
CA GLN A 20 1.11 -9.31 -12.76
C GLN A 20 1.32 -8.13 -11.81
N SER A 21 0.30 -7.79 -11.05
CA SER A 21 0.34 -6.73 -10.06
C SER A 21 -0.60 -7.01 -8.89
N VAL A 22 -0.24 -6.47 -7.72
CA VAL A 22 -1.01 -6.59 -6.49
C VAL A 22 -1.08 -5.22 -5.82
N ALA A 23 -2.28 -4.70 -5.63
CA ALA A 23 -2.52 -3.53 -4.78
C ALA A 23 -2.33 -3.94 -3.32
N ILE A 24 -1.65 -3.09 -2.55
CA ILE A 24 -1.37 -3.32 -1.12
C ILE A 24 -1.69 -2.06 -0.31
N ASP A 25 -2.17 -2.26 0.90
CA ASP A 25 -2.35 -1.22 1.93
C ASP A 25 -2.23 -1.86 3.31
N ALA A 26 -1.77 -1.11 4.31
CA ALA A 26 -1.54 -1.63 5.65
C ALA A 26 -2.27 -0.81 6.71
N GLU A 27 -2.89 -1.49 7.67
CA GLU A 27 -3.45 -0.87 8.85
C GLU A 27 -2.61 -1.17 10.09
N SER A 28 -2.45 -0.17 10.94
CA SER A 28 -1.61 -0.22 12.13
C SER A 28 -2.24 0.52 13.30
N LEU A 29 -1.64 0.39 14.49
CA LEU A 29 -2.08 1.13 15.68
C LEU A 29 -1.77 2.63 15.63
N GLY A 30 -1.13 3.10 14.57
CA GLY A 30 -0.74 4.49 14.32
C GLY A 30 0.43 4.57 13.35
N LEU A 31 1.01 5.76 13.21
CA LEU A 31 2.03 6.02 12.17
C LEU A 31 3.47 5.82 12.64
N ASN A 32 3.70 5.66 13.95
CA ASN A 32 5.04 5.47 14.51
C ASN A 32 5.39 3.97 14.57
N TYR A 33 5.50 3.32 13.41
CA TYR A 33 5.77 1.87 13.32
C TYR A 33 7.19 1.48 13.80
N LYS A 34 8.15 2.41 13.85
CA LYS A 34 9.49 2.15 14.43
C LYS A 34 9.48 2.09 15.96
N GLY A 35 8.46 2.65 16.57
CA GLY A 35 8.29 2.70 18.02
C GLY A 35 7.17 1.81 18.53
N ARG A 36 6.02 2.43 18.81
CA ARG A 36 4.90 1.78 19.54
C ARG A 36 3.82 1.18 18.64
N ASP A 37 3.68 1.65 17.39
CA ASP A 37 2.48 1.39 16.59
C ASP A 37 2.67 0.15 15.71
N LYS A 38 2.06 -0.94 16.11
CA LYS A 38 2.22 -2.26 15.50
C LYS A 38 1.40 -2.42 14.23
N LEU A 39 1.95 -3.14 13.25
CA LEU A 39 1.23 -3.61 12.08
C LEU A 39 0.09 -4.54 12.50
N CYS A 40 -1.11 -4.30 12.01
CA CYS A 40 -2.32 -5.08 12.33
C CYS A 40 -2.83 -5.87 11.14
N LEU A 41 -2.96 -5.21 9.99
CA LEU A 41 -3.51 -5.81 8.77
C LEU A 41 -2.63 -5.49 7.57
N LEU A 42 -2.71 -6.35 6.56
CA LEU A 42 -2.31 -6.04 5.18
C LEU A 42 -3.42 -6.47 4.23
N GLN A 43 -3.88 -5.56 3.42
CA GLN A 43 -4.86 -5.78 2.37
C GLN A 43 -4.16 -6.01 1.04
N LEU A 44 -4.70 -6.93 0.22
CA LEU A 44 -4.16 -7.26 -1.10
C LEU A 44 -5.29 -7.47 -2.11
N CYS A 45 -5.10 -6.97 -3.34
CA CYS A 45 -6.03 -7.14 -4.45
C CYS A 45 -5.25 -7.24 -5.77
N ALA A 46 -5.60 -8.18 -6.64
CA ALA A 46 -4.98 -8.33 -7.96
C ALA A 46 -5.66 -7.50 -9.07
N GLY A 47 -6.59 -6.64 -8.71
CA GLY A 47 -7.39 -5.84 -9.68
C GLY A 47 -8.65 -6.54 -10.14
N ASP A 48 -8.97 -7.70 -9.59
CA ASP A 48 -10.24 -8.41 -9.73
C ASP A 48 -11.19 -8.12 -8.54
N ASP A 49 -12.30 -8.86 -8.46
CA ASP A 49 -13.30 -8.69 -7.41
C ASP A 49 -12.92 -9.30 -6.05
N ASP A 50 -11.77 -9.96 -5.95
CA ASP A 50 -11.31 -10.60 -4.72
C ASP A 50 -10.33 -9.69 -3.97
N VAL A 51 -10.63 -9.40 -2.71
CA VAL A 51 -9.75 -8.73 -1.78
C VAL A 51 -9.38 -9.67 -0.65
N PHE A 52 -8.09 -9.73 -0.34
CA PHE A 52 -7.56 -10.55 0.73
C PHE A 52 -7.02 -9.65 1.85
N ILE A 53 -7.38 -9.97 3.07
CA ILE A 53 -6.89 -9.28 4.27
C ILE A 53 -6.09 -10.29 5.07
N VAL A 54 -4.84 -9.96 5.40
CA VAL A 54 -4.03 -10.73 6.34
C VAL A 54 -4.01 -9.98 7.66
N GLN A 55 -4.59 -10.58 8.70
CA GLN A 55 -4.58 -10.07 10.07
C GLN A 55 -3.43 -10.71 10.85
N PHE A 56 -2.57 -9.89 11.46
CA PHE A 56 -1.37 -10.35 12.15
C PHE A 56 -1.58 -10.56 13.64
N ASP A 57 -1.05 -11.67 14.16
CA ASP A 57 -0.75 -11.79 15.57
C ASP A 57 0.48 -10.93 15.89
N ARG A 58 0.26 -9.85 16.60
CA ARG A 58 1.26 -8.83 16.91
C ARG A 58 2.33 -9.29 17.93
N SER A 59 2.24 -10.49 18.42
CA SER A 59 3.28 -11.12 19.24
C SER A 59 4.37 -11.76 18.37
N LYS A 60 4.01 -12.22 17.15
CA LYS A 60 4.92 -12.93 16.25
C LYS A 60 4.56 -12.70 14.79
N TYR A 61 5.38 -11.93 14.10
CA TYR A 61 5.25 -11.72 12.66
C TYR A 61 6.01 -12.80 11.88
N LYS A 62 5.26 -13.77 11.32
CA LYS A 62 5.81 -14.83 10.48
C LYS A 62 4.88 -15.07 9.30
N SER A 63 5.24 -14.57 8.12
CA SER A 63 4.40 -14.59 6.92
C SER A 63 5.21 -14.92 5.66
N PRO A 64 5.81 -16.13 5.58
CA PRO A 64 6.74 -16.47 4.49
C PRO A 64 6.09 -16.48 3.11
N ASN A 65 4.82 -16.87 2.98
CA ASN A 65 4.14 -16.89 1.69
C ASN A 65 3.78 -15.49 1.22
N LEU A 66 3.33 -14.64 2.14
CA LEU A 66 3.09 -13.22 1.87
C LEU A 66 4.40 -12.51 1.47
N CYS A 67 5.50 -12.70 2.23
CA CYS A 67 6.80 -12.10 1.92
C CYS A 67 7.28 -12.53 0.52
N ARG A 68 7.09 -13.80 0.13
CA ARG A 68 7.44 -14.28 -1.22
C ARG A 68 6.74 -13.47 -2.32
N ILE A 69 5.48 -13.07 -2.12
CA ILE A 69 4.74 -12.24 -3.07
C ILE A 69 5.28 -10.80 -3.06
N LEU A 70 5.49 -10.23 -1.89
CA LEU A 70 5.99 -8.86 -1.72
C LEU A 70 7.39 -8.67 -2.31
N GLU A 71 8.26 -9.67 -2.18
CA GLU A 71 9.65 -9.68 -2.64
C GLU A 71 9.80 -10.09 -4.10
N ASN A 72 8.74 -10.63 -4.73
CA ASN A 72 8.80 -11.05 -6.13
C ASN A 72 8.91 -9.83 -7.05
N ASN A 73 10.04 -9.73 -7.77
CA ASN A 73 10.31 -8.63 -8.70
C ASN A 73 9.39 -8.62 -9.93
N ASN A 74 8.81 -9.78 -10.28
CA ASN A 74 7.89 -9.91 -11.41
C ASN A 74 6.46 -9.51 -11.08
N VAL A 75 6.14 -9.27 -9.81
CA VAL A 75 4.83 -8.81 -9.34
C VAL A 75 4.94 -7.33 -8.98
N LEU A 76 4.28 -6.46 -9.71
CA LEU A 76 4.23 -5.02 -9.36
C LEU A 76 3.34 -4.81 -8.13
N LYS A 77 3.87 -4.22 -7.05
CA LYS A 77 3.06 -3.76 -5.91
C LYS A 77 2.57 -2.35 -6.16
N ILE A 78 1.27 -2.11 -6.02
CA ILE A 78 0.64 -0.80 -6.18
C ILE A 78 0.17 -0.36 -4.81
N ALA A 79 0.66 0.78 -4.31
CA ALA A 79 0.27 1.32 -3.01
C ALA A 79 -0.06 2.81 -3.09
N HIS A 80 -0.88 3.28 -2.14
CA HIS A 80 -1.07 4.70 -1.93
C HIS A 80 -0.23 5.15 -0.73
N PHE A 81 0.77 6.02 -0.93
CA PHE A 81 1.77 6.38 0.08
C PHE A 81 2.78 5.26 0.39
N ALA A 82 3.27 4.59 -0.65
CA ALA A 82 4.14 3.41 -0.58
C ALA A 82 5.35 3.52 0.36
N ARG A 83 5.86 4.73 0.67
CA ARG A 83 6.92 4.93 1.68
C ARG A 83 6.52 4.35 3.04
N PHE A 84 5.26 4.55 3.46
CA PHE A 84 4.76 4.00 4.72
C PHE A 84 4.63 2.48 4.63
N GLU A 85 4.03 1.97 3.55
CA GLU A 85 3.82 0.54 3.33
C GLU A 85 5.15 -0.24 3.33
N ILE A 86 6.12 0.24 2.57
CA ILE A 86 7.45 -0.39 2.53
C ILE A 86 8.09 -0.36 3.94
N GLY A 87 8.01 0.77 4.64
CA GLY A 87 8.62 0.96 5.95
C GLY A 87 8.06 0.01 7.00
N ILE A 88 6.74 -0.05 7.14
CA ILE A 88 6.08 -0.88 8.15
C ILE A 88 6.25 -2.38 7.84
N LEU A 89 6.14 -2.78 6.56
CA LEU A 89 6.33 -4.18 6.14
C LEU A 89 7.80 -4.62 6.27
N LYS A 90 8.76 -3.73 5.99
CA LYS A 90 10.18 -3.99 6.26
C LYS A 90 10.44 -4.15 7.75
N HIS A 91 9.89 -3.28 8.59
CA HIS A 91 10.12 -3.29 10.04
C HIS A 91 9.55 -4.56 10.70
N TYR A 92 8.32 -4.95 10.38
CA TYR A 92 7.63 -6.06 11.06
C TYR A 92 7.82 -7.42 10.39
N LEU A 93 7.83 -7.50 9.06
CA LEU A 93 7.96 -8.75 8.31
C LEU A 93 9.37 -8.99 7.80
N ASN A 94 10.28 -8.00 7.91
CA ASN A 94 11.58 -7.97 7.26
C ASN A 94 11.50 -8.17 5.73
N ALA A 95 10.37 -7.81 5.12
CA ALA A 95 10.14 -7.99 3.68
C ALA A 95 10.90 -6.92 2.87
N ASP A 96 11.64 -7.35 1.84
CA ASP A 96 12.29 -6.47 0.85
C ASP A 96 11.36 -6.28 -0.36
N ILE A 97 10.44 -5.32 -0.26
CA ILE A 97 9.46 -5.08 -1.32
C ILE A 97 10.16 -4.68 -2.62
N LYS A 98 9.88 -5.42 -3.69
CA LYS A 98 10.41 -5.18 -5.03
C LYS A 98 9.30 -4.70 -5.96
N SER A 99 9.68 -3.97 -7.04
CA SER A 99 8.73 -3.48 -8.05
C SER A 99 7.51 -2.78 -7.42
N ILE A 100 7.67 -1.53 -7.06
CA ILE A 100 6.64 -0.74 -6.40
C ILE A 100 6.16 0.42 -7.30
N TYR A 101 4.87 0.70 -7.28
CA TYR A 101 4.22 1.88 -7.85
C TYR A 101 3.50 2.64 -6.75
N CYS A 102 3.74 3.94 -6.64
CA CYS A 102 3.09 4.79 -5.65
C CYS A 102 2.10 5.75 -6.30
N THR A 103 0.80 5.50 -6.12
CA THR A 103 -0.26 6.36 -6.67
C THR A 103 -0.22 7.80 -6.12
N LYS A 104 0.24 8.01 -4.88
CA LYS A 104 0.39 9.35 -4.30
C LYS A 104 1.53 10.14 -4.96
N ILE A 105 2.67 9.50 -5.22
CA ILE A 105 3.79 10.12 -5.96
C ILE A 105 3.36 10.41 -7.39
N ALA A 106 2.75 9.44 -8.09
CA ALA A 106 2.22 9.63 -9.42
C ALA A 106 1.25 10.82 -9.48
N SER A 107 0.31 10.89 -8.53
CA SER A 107 -0.63 12.01 -8.40
C SER A 107 0.07 13.35 -8.21
N LYS A 108 1.08 13.44 -7.34
CA LYS A 108 1.85 14.67 -7.13
C LYS A 108 2.58 15.11 -8.40
N LEU A 109 3.11 14.19 -9.15
CA LEU A 109 3.85 14.48 -10.38
C LEU A 109 2.96 14.93 -11.54
N CYS A 110 1.73 14.41 -11.67
CA CYS A 110 0.88 14.73 -12.83
C CYS A 110 -0.32 15.64 -12.51
N ARG A 111 -0.69 15.84 -11.23
CA ARG A 111 -1.81 16.70 -10.81
C ARG A 111 -1.30 17.94 -10.08
N THR A 112 -0.45 18.74 -10.75
CA THR A 112 0.21 19.92 -10.18
C THR A 112 -0.72 21.12 -9.96
N TYR A 113 -1.96 21.03 -10.35
CA TYR A 113 -3.01 22.05 -10.17
C TYR A 113 -3.71 21.97 -8.80
N THR A 114 -3.33 21.04 -7.94
CA THR A 114 -4.00 20.81 -6.64
C THR A 114 -3.03 20.20 -5.62
N ASP A 115 -3.28 20.44 -4.34
CA ASP A 115 -2.57 19.79 -3.21
C ASP A 115 -3.33 18.56 -2.67
N LYS A 116 -4.47 18.20 -3.29
CA LYS A 116 -5.32 17.09 -2.86
C LYS A 116 -4.87 15.77 -3.49
N HIS A 117 -3.90 15.11 -2.85
CA HIS A 117 -3.30 13.86 -3.29
C HIS A 117 -3.63 12.67 -2.38
N GLY A 118 -4.58 12.81 -1.46
CA GLY A 118 -5.07 11.70 -0.63
C GLY A 118 -5.87 10.69 -1.46
N LEU A 119 -5.92 9.42 -1.01
CA LEU A 119 -6.63 8.35 -1.72
C LEU A 119 -8.09 8.71 -2.00
N TYR A 120 -8.79 9.26 -0.99
CA TYR A 120 -10.15 9.77 -1.14
C TYR A 120 -10.28 10.81 -2.27
N ASP A 121 -9.37 11.79 -2.31
CA ASP A 121 -9.45 12.90 -3.26
C ASP A 121 -9.21 12.42 -4.70
N ILE A 122 -8.17 11.59 -4.89
CA ILE A 122 -7.85 11.07 -6.22
C ILE A 122 -8.89 10.06 -6.73
N THR A 123 -9.46 9.26 -5.85
CA THR A 123 -10.53 8.31 -6.21
C THR A 123 -11.80 9.07 -6.61
N LYS A 124 -12.17 10.10 -5.85
CA LYS A 124 -13.31 10.95 -6.18
C LYS A 124 -13.13 11.67 -7.52
N GLU A 125 -11.97 12.27 -7.75
CA GLU A 125 -11.71 13.06 -8.95
C GLU A 125 -11.54 12.20 -10.20
N LEU A 126 -10.70 11.15 -10.12
CA LEU A 126 -10.32 10.38 -11.31
C LEU A 126 -11.29 9.25 -11.65
N LEU A 127 -12.01 8.74 -10.66
CA LEU A 127 -12.95 7.61 -10.84
C LEU A 127 -14.42 7.99 -10.59
N ASN A 128 -14.69 9.19 -10.08
CA ASN A 128 -16.02 9.64 -9.63
C ASN A 128 -16.63 8.73 -8.53
N ILE A 129 -15.78 8.22 -7.64
CA ILE A 129 -16.15 7.32 -6.54
C ILE A 129 -15.81 8.01 -5.22
N THR A 130 -16.78 8.09 -4.32
CA THR A 130 -16.58 8.65 -2.97
C THR A 130 -16.35 7.52 -1.99
N LEU A 131 -15.13 7.44 -1.42
CA LEU A 131 -14.79 6.49 -0.36
C LEU A 131 -15.37 6.93 0.98
N ASN A 132 -15.75 5.97 1.82
CA ASN A 132 -16.15 6.26 3.19
C ASN A 132 -14.90 6.35 4.09
N LYS A 133 -14.78 7.39 4.91
CA LYS A 133 -13.66 7.60 5.85
C LYS A 133 -13.98 7.20 7.30
N ALA A 134 -15.17 6.67 7.55
CA ALA A 134 -15.65 6.46 8.92
C ALA A 134 -14.76 5.53 9.77
N GLN A 135 -14.04 4.61 9.15
CA GLN A 135 -13.16 3.65 9.83
C GLN A 135 -11.68 4.02 9.82
N GLN A 136 -11.29 5.16 9.24
CA GLN A 136 -9.88 5.58 9.13
C GLN A 136 -9.15 5.65 10.47
N SER A 137 -9.86 6.00 11.56
CA SER A 137 -9.32 6.07 12.92
C SER A 137 -9.80 4.90 13.79
N SER A 138 -10.17 3.78 13.18
CA SER A 138 -10.68 2.60 13.87
C SER A 138 -9.58 1.91 14.68
N ASP A 139 -9.97 1.16 15.71
CA ASP A 139 -9.04 0.28 16.41
C ASP A 139 -8.77 -0.98 15.58
N TRP A 140 -7.70 -0.94 14.80
CA TRP A 140 -7.25 -2.06 13.99
C TRP A 140 -6.62 -3.20 14.81
N GLY A 141 -6.38 -2.94 16.09
CA GLY A 141 -5.84 -3.91 17.03
C GLY A 141 -6.87 -4.91 17.59
N LEU A 142 -8.14 -4.81 17.23
CA LEU A 142 -9.18 -5.73 17.68
C LEU A 142 -8.90 -7.15 17.18
N LYS A 143 -9.21 -8.13 18.01
CA LYS A 143 -9.10 -9.56 17.67
C LYS A 143 -10.07 -9.96 16.57
N GLU A 144 -11.27 -9.39 16.60
CA GLU A 144 -12.32 -9.58 15.61
C GLU A 144 -12.65 -8.24 14.96
N LEU A 145 -12.52 -8.18 13.64
CA LEU A 145 -12.86 -6.99 12.85
C LEU A 145 -14.35 -6.99 12.53
N SER A 146 -14.99 -5.83 12.65
CA SER A 146 -16.34 -5.63 12.15
C SER A 146 -16.41 -5.73 10.63
N GLU A 147 -17.59 -5.97 10.07
CA GLU A 147 -17.79 -5.96 8.62
C GLU A 147 -17.47 -4.58 8.01
N ASP A 148 -17.80 -3.50 8.71
CA ASP A 148 -17.48 -2.13 8.28
C ASP A 148 -15.97 -1.89 8.21
N GLN A 149 -15.19 -2.40 9.17
CA GLN A 149 -13.73 -2.35 9.14
C GLN A 149 -13.17 -3.13 7.96
N LYS A 150 -13.64 -4.35 7.71
CA LYS A 150 -13.21 -5.17 6.56
C LYS A 150 -13.55 -4.51 5.24
N GLN A 151 -14.76 -3.93 5.12
CA GLN A 151 -15.18 -3.20 3.92
C GLN A 151 -14.31 -1.97 3.68
N TYR A 152 -14.04 -1.19 4.73
CA TYR A 152 -13.15 -0.02 4.64
C TYR A 152 -11.77 -0.43 4.14
N ALA A 153 -11.11 -1.36 4.84
CA ALA A 153 -9.78 -1.84 4.51
C ALA A 153 -9.71 -2.42 3.08
N ALA A 154 -10.75 -3.13 2.64
CA ALA A 154 -10.82 -3.65 1.28
C ALA A 154 -10.91 -2.55 0.22
N LEU A 155 -11.62 -1.45 0.49
CA LEU A 155 -11.77 -0.36 -0.46
C LEU A 155 -10.47 0.43 -0.69
N ASP A 156 -9.55 0.45 0.28
CA ASP A 156 -8.27 1.15 0.16
C ASP A 156 -7.34 0.50 -0.88
N VAL A 157 -7.52 -0.79 -1.20
CA VAL A 157 -6.79 -1.48 -2.28
C VAL A 157 -7.60 -1.70 -3.55
N PHE A 158 -8.94 -1.78 -3.45
CA PHE A 158 -9.81 -2.21 -4.55
C PHE A 158 -9.71 -1.32 -5.79
N TYR A 159 -9.52 -0.02 -5.61
CA TYR A 159 -9.48 0.93 -6.71
C TYR A 159 -8.08 1.29 -7.20
N LEU A 160 -7.01 0.78 -6.57
CA LEU A 160 -5.65 1.21 -6.88
C LEU A 160 -5.20 0.88 -8.31
N HIS A 161 -5.63 -0.23 -8.88
CA HIS A 161 -5.35 -0.58 -10.29
C HIS A 161 -5.97 0.44 -11.25
N ARG A 162 -7.24 0.76 -11.06
CA ARG A 162 -7.96 1.76 -11.87
C ARG A 162 -7.36 3.16 -11.73
N LEU A 163 -6.91 3.52 -10.53
CA LEU A 163 -6.20 4.78 -10.28
C LEU A 163 -4.86 4.79 -11.01
N LYS A 164 -4.10 3.69 -10.94
CA LYS A 164 -2.83 3.56 -11.66
C LYS A 164 -3.01 3.79 -13.15
N GLU A 165 -3.99 3.16 -13.79
CA GLU A 165 -4.29 3.34 -15.22
C GLU A 165 -4.54 4.82 -15.58
N LYS A 166 -5.35 5.53 -14.77
CA LYS A 166 -5.61 6.96 -14.99
C LYS A 166 -4.37 7.81 -14.79
N LEU A 167 -3.60 7.53 -13.73
CA LEU A 167 -2.38 8.28 -13.42
C LEU A 167 -1.28 8.03 -14.47
N ASP A 168 -1.14 6.83 -14.99
CA ASP A 168 -0.18 6.51 -16.07
C ASP A 168 -0.48 7.33 -17.34
N LEU A 169 -1.75 7.44 -17.73
CA LEU A 169 -2.15 8.29 -18.86
C LEU A 169 -1.79 9.76 -18.61
N MET A 170 -2.02 10.26 -17.39
CA MET A 170 -1.67 11.63 -17.03
C MET A 170 -0.16 11.86 -16.98
N LEU A 171 0.61 10.93 -16.38
CA LEU A 171 2.07 11.01 -16.34
C LEU A 171 2.67 11.03 -17.75
N LYS A 172 2.12 10.21 -18.66
CA LYS A 172 2.53 10.18 -20.05
C LYS A 172 2.23 11.50 -20.76
N ARG A 173 1.02 12.06 -20.57
CA ARG A 173 0.62 13.37 -21.13
C ARG A 173 1.54 14.51 -20.67
N GLU A 174 1.93 14.47 -19.39
CA GLU A 174 2.81 15.49 -18.79
C GLU A 174 4.31 15.23 -19.03
N ASN A 175 4.68 14.19 -19.80
CA ASN A 175 6.07 13.74 -20.00
C ASN A 175 6.85 13.48 -18.70
N ARG A 176 6.17 12.90 -17.68
CA ARG A 176 6.73 12.65 -16.34
C ARG A 176 6.77 11.18 -15.96
N ALA A 177 6.50 10.26 -16.90
CA ALA A 177 6.47 8.83 -16.61
C ALA A 177 7.84 8.30 -16.14
N GLU A 178 8.94 8.67 -16.83
CA GLU A 178 10.29 8.28 -16.44
C GLU A 178 10.69 8.84 -15.07
N LEU A 179 10.37 10.11 -14.80
CA LEU A 179 10.61 10.74 -13.50
C LEU A 179 9.85 10.01 -12.37
N ALA A 180 8.62 9.60 -12.64
CA ALA A 180 7.83 8.84 -11.67
C ALA A 180 8.48 7.47 -11.38
N GLU A 181 8.96 6.78 -12.40
CA GLU A 181 9.66 5.49 -12.24
C GLU A 181 10.93 5.64 -11.40
N GLN A 182 11.73 6.68 -11.65
CA GLN A 182 12.92 6.98 -10.84
C GLN A 182 12.55 7.25 -9.37
N CYS A 183 11.45 7.98 -9.13
CA CYS A 183 10.93 8.20 -7.77
C CYS A 183 10.48 6.88 -7.10
N PHE A 184 9.81 5.99 -7.85
CA PHE A 184 9.40 4.68 -7.31
C PHE A 184 10.62 3.82 -6.97
N ASN A 185 11.62 3.78 -7.83
CA ASN A 185 12.87 3.04 -7.60
C ASN A 185 13.65 3.57 -6.38
N PHE A 186 13.55 4.87 -6.08
CA PHE A 186 14.19 5.48 -4.93
C PHE A 186 13.48 5.18 -3.59
N LEU A 187 12.21 4.73 -3.61
CA LEU A 187 11.43 4.52 -2.39
C LEU A 187 12.10 3.58 -1.38
N ASN A 188 12.70 2.49 -1.84
CA ASN A 188 13.42 1.58 -0.94
C ASN A 188 14.63 2.25 -0.26
N THR A 189 15.36 3.11 -0.98
CA THR A 189 16.45 3.92 -0.43
C THR A 189 15.91 4.92 0.59
N ARG A 190 14.82 5.62 0.26
CA ARG A 190 14.18 6.57 1.18
C ARG A 190 13.72 5.89 2.48
N VAL A 191 13.11 4.71 2.37
CA VAL A 191 12.68 3.93 3.55
C VAL A 191 13.86 3.44 4.38
N LYS A 192 14.95 3.02 3.72
CA LYS A 192 16.18 2.66 4.45
C LYS A 192 16.71 3.85 5.25
N LEU A 193 16.75 5.03 4.65
CA LEU A 193 17.13 6.26 5.37
C LEU A 193 16.22 6.51 6.57
N ASP A 194 14.90 6.33 6.42
CA ASP A 194 13.96 6.48 7.53
C ASP A 194 14.24 5.51 8.69
N LEU A 195 14.45 4.24 8.35
CA LEU A 195 14.71 3.19 9.35
C LEU A 195 16.06 3.38 10.07
N ASP A 196 17.06 3.91 9.35
CA ASP A 196 18.39 4.22 9.89
C ASP A 196 18.43 5.57 10.65
N GLY A 197 17.30 6.28 10.76
CA GLY A 197 17.19 7.52 11.55
C GLY A 197 17.36 8.82 10.76
N TRP A 198 17.47 8.76 9.43
CA TRP A 198 17.52 9.93 8.55
C TRP A 198 16.13 10.30 8.06
N GLU A 199 15.27 10.77 8.97
CA GLU A 199 13.87 11.11 8.64
C GLU A 199 13.75 12.40 7.84
N GLU A 200 14.66 13.35 8.07
CA GLU A 200 14.72 14.60 7.33
C GLU A 200 15.23 14.40 5.90
N ASP A 201 14.95 15.37 5.04
CA ASP A 201 15.45 15.37 3.68
C ASP A 201 16.96 15.68 3.67
N ILE A 202 17.77 14.65 3.40
CA ILE A 202 19.23 14.77 3.33
C ILE A 202 19.71 15.61 2.14
N PHE A 203 18.83 15.94 1.20
CA PHE A 203 19.12 16.81 0.05
C PHE A 203 18.72 18.27 0.31
N ASN A 204 18.09 18.56 1.45
CA ASN A 204 17.74 19.91 1.85
C ASN A 204 18.98 20.67 2.37
N HIS A 205 19.12 21.94 1.96
CA HIS A 205 20.19 22.84 2.38
C HIS A 205 19.69 23.84 3.39
#